data_c538447b7f3dbbc23d829c78297e4703
#
_entry.id   c538447b7f3dbbc23d829c78297e4703
#
_cell.length_a   1.000
_cell.length_b   1.000
_cell.length_c   1.000
_cell.angle_alpha   90.00
_cell.angle_beta   90.00
_cell.angle_gamma   90.00
#
_symmetry.space_group_name_H-M   'P 1'
#
loop_
_entity.id
_entity.type
_entity.pdbx_description
1 polymer ?
#
loop_
_entity_poly.entity_id
_entity_poly.type
_entity_poly.pdbx_seq_one_letter_code
_entity_poly.pdbx_strand_id
1 'polypeptide(L)'
;MEKKKYLWCVISVIVGVVIFVVAGVNKRITFCDEIYTYMIVNAPNGAYQLAEGHWYTRQQTVDMLGHSSNDSVVQMLWNVKGDSHPPLYYGLVYIASLIGGLNISEWTGLAVNLLMYIGTMLLFWLIIDRIFGRPGMATA
;
A
#
# COMPACT_ATOMS: atom_id res chain seq x y z
N MET A 1 22.72 -0.46 -27.31
CA MET A 1 21.22 -0.36 -27.21
C MET A 1 20.68 -0.76 -25.84
N GLU A 2 21.21 -1.78 -25.19
CA GLU A 2 20.72 -2.26 -23.87
C GLU A 2 20.78 -1.21 -22.76
N LYS A 3 21.91 -0.47 -22.61
CA LYS A 3 22.06 0.53 -21.54
C LYS A 3 20.95 1.62 -21.55
N LYS A 4 20.42 1.98 -22.71
CA LYS A 4 19.35 2.99 -22.82
C LYS A 4 17.99 2.47 -22.31
N LYS A 5 17.71 1.18 -22.45
CA LYS A 5 16.46 0.57 -21.96
C LYS A 5 16.40 0.60 -20.43
N TYR A 6 17.49 0.21 -19.76
CA TYR A 6 17.59 0.26 -18.30
C TYR A 6 17.46 1.69 -17.77
N LEU A 7 18.03 2.66 -18.50
CA LEU A 7 17.94 4.07 -18.11
C LEU A 7 16.48 4.54 -18.03
N TRP A 8 15.65 4.21 -19.01
CA TRP A 8 14.24 4.62 -18.98
C TRP A 8 13.45 3.95 -17.85
N CYS A 9 13.73 2.68 -17.56
CA CYS A 9 13.11 2.01 -16.39
C CYS A 9 13.50 2.71 -15.09
N VAL A 10 14.78 2.99 -14.89
CA VAL A 10 15.27 3.69 -13.70
C VAL A 10 14.66 5.09 -13.58
N ILE A 11 14.61 5.85 -14.66
CA ILE A 11 13.99 7.18 -14.67
C ILE A 11 12.52 7.10 -14.28
N SER A 12 11.77 6.15 -14.85
CA SER A 12 10.34 5.98 -14.52
C SER A 12 10.13 5.65 -13.06
N VAL A 13 10.95 4.76 -12.48
CA VAL A 13 10.89 4.43 -11.05
C VAL A 13 11.21 5.66 -10.20
N ILE A 14 12.27 6.41 -10.52
CA ILE A 14 12.65 7.63 -9.77
C ILE A 14 11.53 8.67 -9.83
N VAL A 15 10.96 8.92 -11.00
CA VAL A 15 9.84 9.87 -11.16
C VAL A 15 8.65 9.44 -10.31
N GLY A 16 8.29 8.16 -10.33
CA GLY A 16 7.21 7.64 -9.48
C GLY A 16 7.50 7.81 -7.99
N VAL A 17 8.72 7.48 -7.53
CA VAL A 17 9.14 7.70 -6.14
C VAL A 17 9.01 9.16 -5.75
N VAL A 18 9.47 10.07 -6.59
CA VAL A 18 9.34 11.53 -6.32
C VAL A 18 7.88 11.95 -6.21
N ILE A 19 7.01 11.48 -7.12
CA ILE A 19 5.58 11.78 -7.08
C ILE A 19 4.96 11.26 -5.77
N PHE A 20 5.26 10.02 -5.36
CA PHE A 20 4.75 9.44 -4.12
C PHE A 20 5.23 10.20 -2.88
N VAL A 21 6.49 10.59 -2.84
CA VAL A 21 7.04 11.38 -1.73
C VAL A 21 6.37 12.75 -1.65
N VAL A 22 6.24 13.45 -2.79
CA VAL A 22 5.57 14.75 -2.86
C VAL A 22 4.10 14.62 -2.44
N ALA A 23 3.40 13.60 -2.91
CA ALA A 23 2.02 13.32 -2.51
C ALA A 23 1.92 13.04 -1.00
N GLY A 24 2.81 12.23 -0.44
CA GLY A 24 2.84 11.89 0.98
C GLY A 24 3.10 13.11 1.88
N VAL A 25 4.07 13.95 1.53
CA VAL A 25 4.38 15.17 2.29
C VAL A 25 3.21 16.18 2.26
N ASN A 26 2.47 16.23 1.15
CA ASN A 26 1.34 17.14 0.99
C ASN A 26 0.00 16.54 1.45
N LYS A 27 -0.02 15.29 1.87
CA LYS A 27 -1.23 14.61 2.29
C LYS A 27 -1.72 15.18 3.63
N ARG A 28 -2.89 15.81 3.61
CA ARG A 28 -3.50 16.44 4.79
C ARG A 28 -4.76 15.75 5.27
N ILE A 29 -5.30 14.85 4.48
CA ILE A 29 -6.59 14.20 4.72
C ILE A 29 -6.42 12.70 4.55
N THR A 30 -6.95 11.94 5.49
CA THR A 30 -7.09 10.48 5.38
C THR A 30 -8.41 10.19 4.69
N PHE A 31 -8.37 9.46 3.59
CA PHE A 31 -9.58 9.07 2.87
C PHE A 31 -10.33 7.95 3.60
N CYS A 32 -11.62 7.87 3.38
CA CYS A 32 -12.50 6.87 3.97
C CYS A 32 -11.98 5.45 3.75
N ASP A 33 -11.53 5.12 2.53
CA ASP A 33 -11.01 3.81 2.18
C ASP A 33 -9.73 3.44 2.95
N GLU A 34 -8.90 4.43 3.28
CA GLU A 34 -7.71 4.21 4.11
C GLU A 34 -8.09 3.91 5.55
N ILE A 35 -9.07 4.64 6.09
CA ILE A 35 -9.61 4.39 7.42
C ILE A 35 -10.16 2.95 7.49
N TYR A 36 -10.97 2.55 6.51
CA TYR A 36 -11.48 1.19 6.40
C TYR A 36 -10.35 0.15 6.31
N THR A 37 -9.34 0.40 5.51
CA THR A 37 -8.17 -0.49 5.39
C THR A 37 -7.52 -0.70 6.75
N TYR A 38 -7.24 0.37 7.50
CA TYR A 38 -6.62 0.27 8.81
C TYR A 38 -7.54 -0.37 9.85
N MET A 39 -8.85 -0.11 9.78
CA MET A 39 -9.83 -0.77 10.64
C MET A 39 -9.84 -2.29 10.42
N ILE A 40 -9.83 -2.75 9.18
CA ILE A 40 -9.78 -4.17 8.85
C ILE A 40 -8.46 -4.80 9.30
N VAL A 41 -7.36 -4.10 9.08
CA VAL A 41 -6.02 -4.62 9.41
C VAL A 41 -5.81 -4.74 10.90
N ASN A 42 -6.28 -3.76 11.70
CA ASN A 42 -5.86 -3.58 13.09
C ASN A 42 -6.99 -3.76 14.12
N ALA A 43 -8.25 -3.89 13.69
CA ALA A 43 -9.35 -4.05 14.62
C ALA A 43 -9.34 -5.43 15.30
N PRO A 44 -9.46 -5.50 16.62
CA PRO A 44 -9.40 -6.77 17.35
C PRO A 44 -10.60 -7.69 17.13
N ASN A 45 -11.76 -7.17 16.71
CA ASN A 45 -13.00 -7.93 16.54
C ASN A 45 -13.80 -7.51 15.29
N GLY A 46 -13.13 -7.26 14.18
CA GLY A 46 -13.75 -6.70 12.99
C GLY A 46 -13.67 -5.17 12.94
N ALA A 47 -14.24 -4.57 11.91
CA ALA A 47 -14.21 -3.13 11.76
C ALA A 47 -14.83 -2.42 12.98
N TYR A 48 -14.15 -1.42 13.51
CA TYR A 48 -14.72 -0.57 14.56
C TYR A 48 -16.01 0.06 14.06
N GLN A 49 -17.06 -0.05 14.83
CA GLN A 49 -18.29 0.68 14.57
C GLN A 49 -18.07 2.12 15.04
N LEU A 50 -17.86 3.03 14.10
CA LEU A 50 -17.86 4.45 14.40
C LEU A 50 -19.28 4.85 14.82
N ALA A 51 -19.42 5.52 15.95
CA ALA A 51 -20.72 6.00 16.42
C ALA A 51 -21.24 7.07 15.44
N GLU A 52 -22.46 6.85 14.94
CA GLU A 52 -23.13 7.81 14.06
C GLU A 52 -23.29 9.17 14.76
N GLY A 53 -23.02 10.25 14.02
CA GLY A 53 -23.18 11.62 14.54
C GLY A 53 -22.09 12.06 15.52
N HIS A 54 -21.03 11.28 15.72
CA HIS A 54 -19.91 11.64 16.59
C HIS A 54 -18.70 12.13 15.80
N TRP A 55 -18.11 13.25 16.25
CA TRP A 55 -16.88 13.77 15.68
C TRP A 55 -15.67 13.25 16.47
N TYR A 56 -14.74 12.64 15.75
CA TYR A 56 -13.50 12.11 16.32
C TYR A 56 -12.37 13.09 16.08
N THR A 57 -11.56 13.34 17.08
CA THR A 57 -10.30 14.06 16.91
C THR A 57 -9.31 13.19 16.15
N ARG A 58 -8.29 13.81 15.53
CA ARG A 58 -7.20 13.06 14.86
C ARG A 58 -6.57 12.04 15.80
N GLN A 59 -6.32 12.41 17.06
CA GLN A 59 -5.71 11.49 18.04
C GLN A 59 -6.61 10.29 18.34
N GLN A 60 -7.89 10.54 18.59
CA GLN A 60 -8.87 9.44 18.80
C GLN A 60 -8.91 8.49 17.60
N THR A 61 -8.88 9.03 16.38
CA THR A 61 -8.87 8.22 15.16
C THR A 61 -7.58 7.38 15.07
N VAL A 62 -6.42 7.97 15.34
CA VAL A 62 -5.14 7.24 15.34
C VAL A 62 -5.13 6.14 16.41
N ASP A 63 -5.61 6.43 17.62
CA ASP A 63 -5.66 5.48 18.71
C ASP A 63 -6.62 4.30 18.41
N MET A 64 -7.74 4.59 17.74
CA MET A 64 -8.71 3.57 17.30
C MET A 64 -8.18 2.70 16.16
N LEU A 65 -7.38 3.26 15.28
CA LEU A 65 -6.84 2.56 14.11
C LEU A 65 -5.49 1.89 14.40
N GLY A 66 -4.89 2.17 15.57
CA GLY A 66 -3.65 1.56 16.01
C GLY A 66 -3.81 0.09 16.38
N HIS A 67 -2.70 -0.63 16.40
CA HIS A 67 -2.68 -2.01 16.88
C HIS A 67 -3.01 -2.09 18.37
N SER A 68 -3.88 -3.01 18.74
CA SER A 68 -4.09 -3.41 20.14
C SER A 68 -3.16 -4.55 20.53
N SER A 69 -2.99 -4.79 21.82
CA SER A 69 -2.20 -5.91 22.34
C SER A 69 -2.72 -7.30 21.94
N ASN A 70 -3.93 -7.36 21.39
CA ASN A 70 -4.59 -8.60 20.97
C ASN A 70 -4.58 -8.80 19.46
N ASP A 71 -3.93 -7.91 18.73
CA ASP A 71 -3.88 -7.99 17.26
C ASP A 71 -3.02 -9.14 16.81
N SER A 72 -3.53 -9.89 15.84
CA SER A 72 -2.82 -11.01 15.24
C SER A 72 -3.12 -11.10 13.75
N VAL A 73 -2.20 -11.73 13.01
CA VAL A 73 -2.41 -12.05 11.59
C VAL A 73 -3.72 -12.85 11.39
N VAL A 74 -4.03 -13.74 12.33
CA VAL A 74 -5.26 -14.55 12.28
C VAL A 74 -6.49 -13.65 12.37
N GLN A 75 -6.48 -12.67 13.28
CA GLN A 75 -7.58 -11.73 13.41
C GLN A 75 -7.74 -10.87 12.15
N MET A 76 -6.64 -10.37 11.58
CA MET A 76 -6.66 -9.64 10.31
C MET A 76 -7.28 -10.49 9.20
N LEU A 77 -6.89 -11.76 9.07
CA LEU A 77 -7.47 -12.67 8.06
C LEU A 77 -8.97 -12.93 8.28
N TRP A 78 -9.42 -13.00 9.53
CA TRP A 78 -10.85 -13.09 9.85
C TRP A 78 -11.61 -11.82 9.45
N ASN A 79 -11.05 -10.66 9.72
CA ASN A 79 -11.66 -9.38 9.33
C ASN A 79 -11.79 -9.27 7.81
N VAL A 80 -10.74 -9.66 7.09
CA VAL A 80 -10.71 -9.63 5.60
C VAL A 80 -11.73 -10.58 4.98
N LYS A 81 -12.07 -11.70 5.65
CA LYS A 81 -13.04 -12.67 5.13
C LYS A 81 -14.40 -12.06 4.83
N GLY A 82 -14.78 -11.00 5.55
CA GLY A 82 -16.03 -10.27 5.35
C GLY A 82 -15.95 -9.16 4.30
N ASP A 83 -14.77 -8.91 3.74
CA ASP A 83 -14.53 -7.84 2.78
C ASP A 83 -14.38 -8.36 1.35
N SER A 84 -14.71 -7.52 0.37
CA SER A 84 -14.64 -7.84 -1.05
C SER A 84 -13.24 -7.66 -1.66
N HIS A 85 -12.31 -7.06 -0.93
CA HIS A 85 -10.97 -6.76 -1.43
C HIS A 85 -9.99 -7.92 -1.25
N PRO A 86 -8.95 -8.01 -2.10
CA PRO A 86 -7.96 -9.08 -2.02
C PRO A 86 -7.18 -9.05 -0.70
N PRO A 87 -7.00 -10.19 -0.01
CA PRO A 87 -6.35 -10.27 1.30
C PRO A 87 -4.85 -9.89 1.27
N LEU A 88 -4.21 -9.99 0.11
CA LEU A 88 -2.79 -9.69 -0.04
C LEU A 88 -2.44 -8.25 0.33
N TYR A 89 -3.27 -7.29 -0.10
CA TYR A 89 -3.04 -5.87 0.21
C TYR A 89 -3.10 -5.61 1.72
N TYR A 90 -4.11 -6.14 2.39
CA TYR A 90 -4.23 -6.03 3.85
C TYR A 90 -3.05 -6.67 4.59
N GLY A 91 -2.57 -7.82 4.11
CA GLY A 91 -1.38 -8.46 4.65
C GLY A 91 -0.13 -7.59 4.53
N LEU A 92 0.06 -6.91 3.40
CA LEU A 92 1.18 -5.98 3.21
C LEU A 92 1.06 -4.75 4.11
N VAL A 93 -0.14 -4.18 4.27
CA VAL A 93 -0.40 -3.05 5.18
C VAL A 93 -0.16 -3.48 6.63
N TYR A 94 -0.58 -4.70 7.02
CA TYR A 94 -0.31 -5.26 8.35
C TYR A 94 1.20 -5.36 8.62
N ILE A 95 1.97 -5.93 7.70
CA ILE A 95 3.44 -6.03 7.84
C ILE A 95 4.07 -4.64 7.91
N ALA A 96 3.63 -3.69 7.07
CA ALA A 96 4.15 -2.33 7.08
C ALA A 96 3.85 -1.62 8.41
N SER A 97 2.68 -1.83 9.00
CA SER A 97 2.34 -1.27 10.31
C SER A 97 3.16 -1.88 11.44
N LEU A 98 3.47 -3.18 11.39
CA LEU A 98 4.39 -3.83 12.34
C LEU A 98 5.80 -3.22 12.29
N ILE A 99 6.32 -2.99 11.08
CA ILE A 99 7.64 -2.36 10.89
C ILE A 99 7.65 -0.92 11.42
N GLY A 100 6.54 -0.20 11.27
CA GLY A 100 6.34 1.16 11.77
C GLY A 100 6.15 1.27 13.29
N GLY A 101 6.35 0.18 14.05
CA GLY A 101 6.24 0.17 15.51
C GLY A 101 4.80 0.17 16.00
N LEU A 102 3.91 -0.46 15.25
CA LEU A 102 2.47 -0.61 15.56
C LEU A 102 1.67 0.72 15.49
N ASN A 103 2.32 1.79 15.10
CA ASN A 103 1.65 3.07 14.88
C ASN A 103 1.23 3.21 13.41
N ILE A 104 -0.03 3.53 13.20
CA ILE A 104 -0.50 3.92 11.88
C ILE A 104 -0.02 5.32 11.58
N SER A 105 0.63 5.45 10.45
CA SER A 105 1.00 6.74 9.89
C SER A 105 0.41 6.90 8.49
N GLU A 106 0.29 8.13 8.05
CA GLU A 106 -0.12 8.45 6.66
C GLU A 106 0.82 7.80 5.63
N TRP A 107 2.03 7.45 6.06
CA TRP A 107 3.05 6.81 5.23
C TRP A 107 2.88 5.29 5.10
N THR A 108 2.12 4.63 6.00
CA THR A 108 2.01 3.17 5.99
C THR A 108 1.39 2.66 4.68
N GLY A 109 0.22 3.16 4.30
CA GLY A 109 -0.43 2.81 3.03
C GLY A 109 0.34 3.32 1.81
N LEU A 110 0.93 4.52 1.90
CA LEU A 110 1.77 5.07 0.83
C LEU A 110 3.02 4.23 0.58
N ALA A 111 3.69 3.73 1.62
CA ALA A 111 4.86 2.86 1.48
C ALA A 111 4.49 1.54 0.78
N VAL A 112 3.36 0.93 1.14
CA VAL A 112 2.86 -0.26 0.47
C VAL A 112 2.56 0.02 -1.00
N ASN A 113 1.85 1.10 -1.30
CA ASN A 113 1.52 1.48 -2.67
C ASN A 113 2.77 1.78 -3.50
N LEU A 114 3.78 2.43 -2.91
CA LEU A 114 5.06 2.68 -3.55
C LEU A 114 5.79 1.37 -3.88
N LEU A 115 5.81 0.42 -2.94
CA LEU A 115 6.41 -0.89 -3.15
C LEU A 115 5.72 -1.64 -4.30
N MET A 116 4.38 -1.63 -4.33
CA MET A 116 3.58 -2.23 -5.40
C MET A 116 3.82 -1.55 -6.74
N TYR A 117 3.96 -0.22 -6.76
CA TYR A 117 4.31 0.53 -7.96
C TYR A 117 5.68 0.11 -8.52
N ILE A 118 6.71 0.07 -7.66
CA ILE A 118 8.06 -0.35 -8.07
C ILE A 118 8.02 -1.78 -8.63
N GLY A 119 7.36 -2.70 -7.93
CA GLY A 119 7.19 -4.07 -8.40
C GLY A 119 6.50 -4.17 -9.76
N THR A 120 5.43 -3.41 -9.95
CA THR A 120 4.69 -3.34 -11.21
C THR A 120 5.56 -2.80 -12.34
N MET A 121 6.32 -1.73 -12.10
CA MET A 121 7.22 -1.15 -13.10
C MET A 121 8.33 -2.13 -13.50
N LEU A 122 8.91 -2.85 -12.54
CA LEU A 122 9.92 -3.87 -12.82
C LEU A 122 9.34 -5.03 -13.63
N LEU A 123 8.17 -5.54 -13.25
CA LEU A 123 7.49 -6.61 -14.00
C LEU A 123 7.13 -6.17 -15.41
N PHE A 124 6.58 -4.97 -15.55
CA PHE A 124 6.25 -4.40 -16.86
C PHE A 124 7.49 -4.26 -17.75
N TRP A 125 8.60 -3.80 -17.18
CA TRP A 125 9.87 -3.74 -17.89
C TRP A 125 10.36 -5.12 -18.33
N LEU A 126 10.30 -6.14 -17.45
CA LEU A 126 10.69 -7.51 -17.79
C LEU A 126 9.84 -8.10 -18.92
N ILE A 127 8.53 -7.82 -18.91
CA ILE A 127 7.62 -8.26 -19.97
C ILE A 127 7.97 -7.59 -21.30
N ILE A 128 8.18 -6.28 -21.31
CA ILE A 128 8.58 -5.53 -22.51
C ILE A 128 9.91 -6.06 -23.06
N ASP A 129 10.89 -6.27 -22.19
CA ASP A 129 12.20 -6.78 -22.63
C ASP A 129 12.07 -8.19 -23.21
N ARG A 130 11.21 -9.04 -22.66
CA ARG A 130 10.96 -10.39 -23.16
C ARG A 130 10.22 -10.41 -24.49
N ILE A 131 9.28 -9.49 -24.69
CA ILE A 131 8.47 -9.42 -25.92
C ILE A 131 9.26 -8.77 -27.05
N PHE A 132 9.91 -7.63 -26.78
CA PHE A 132 10.54 -6.81 -27.79
C PHE A 132 12.07 -6.93 -27.83
N GLY A 133 12.70 -7.55 -26.85
CA GLY A 133 14.14 -7.72 -26.71
C GLY A 133 14.73 -8.86 -27.54
N ARG A 134 13.90 -9.75 -28.13
CA ARG A 134 14.37 -10.84 -28.97
C ARG A 134 14.79 -10.28 -30.34
N PRO A 135 16.05 -10.48 -30.76
CA PRO A 135 16.58 -9.91 -32.03
C PRO A 135 15.95 -10.51 -33.30
N GLY A 136 14.94 -11.39 -33.18
CA GLY A 136 14.29 -12.04 -34.33
C GLY A 136 12.91 -11.49 -34.70
N MET A 137 12.29 -10.61 -33.90
CA MET A 137 10.94 -10.11 -34.19
C MET A 137 10.93 -8.75 -34.93
N ALA A 138 12.10 -8.17 -35.18
CA ALA A 138 12.23 -6.91 -35.95
C ALA A 138 12.38 -7.15 -37.48
N THR A 139 12.30 -8.37 -37.95
CA THR A 139 12.51 -8.75 -39.34
C THR A 139 11.42 -9.68 -39.91
N ALA A 140 10.24 -9.65 -39.35
CA ALA A 140 9.08 -10.33 -39.94
C ALA A 140 8.01 -9.34 -40.38
#